data_79fa7798899d134a9f13eb4431e4f014
#
_entry.id   79fa7798899d134a9f13eb4431e4f014
#
_cell.length_a   1.000
_cell.length_b   1.000
_cell.length_c   1.000
_cell.angle_alpha   90.00
_cell.angle_beta   90.00
_cell.angle_gamma   90.00
#
_symmetry.space_group_name_H-M   'P 1'
#
loop_
_entity.id
_entity.type
_entity.pdbx_description
1 polymer ?
#
loop_
_entity_poly.entity_id
_entity_poly.type
_entity_poly.pdbx_seq_one_letter_code
_entity_poly.pdbx_strand_id
1 'polypeptide(L)'
;MKDQIVFKFPDKSFYYEEDFCVGENNYEAYKLIKEWPNWSFKGINIYGPKKSGKSYLTKIFSDKAKSKIFDSKNINKNNLDLILSQNVLIIEDIDFFSDEVFFQTILNDFISKNKFIYLTSNKLSGSISFKLKDLISRLNSLVTVAIT
;
A
#
# COMPACT_ATOMS: atom_id res chain seq x y z
N MET A 1 13.05 -24.33 3.41
CA MET A 1 11.70 -23.93 3.35
C MET A 1 11.06 -24.31 2.01
N LYS A 2 10.15 -25.13 2.06
CA LYS A 2 9.55 -25.67 0.86
C LYS A 2 8.32 -24.90 0.38
N ASP A 3 7.92 -23.90 1.11
CA ASP A 3 6.69 -23.20 0.78
C ASP A 3 6.90 -22.05 -0.18
N GLN A 4 8.14 -21.82 -0.57
CA GLN A 4 8.42 -20.74 -1.49
C GLN A 4 8.05 -21.14 -2.90
N ILE A 5 7.29 -20.27 -3.54
CA ILE A 5 6.92 -20.41 -4.94
C ILE A 5 7.73 -19.39 -5.71
N VAL A 6 8.52 -19.86 -6.67
CA VAL A 6 9.43 -19.00 -7.41
C VAL A 6 8.94 -18.85 -8.84
N PHE A 7 8.80 -17.61 -9.28
CA PHE A 7 8.44 -17.28 -10.66
C PHE A 7 9.65 -16.66 -11.33
N LYS A 8 9.79 -16.88 -12.63
CA LYS A 8 10.87 -16.28 -13.39
C LYS A 8 10.59 -14.80 -13.64
N PHE A 9 11.61 -13.99 -13.50
CA PHE A 9 11.53 -12.58 -13.84
C PHE A 9 11.96 -12.41 -15.28
N PRO A 10 11.05 -12.00 -16.18
CA PRO A 10 11.40 -11.88 -17.59
C PRO A 10 12.33 -10.71 -17.82
N ASP A 11 12.04 -9.58 -17.24
CA ASP A 11 12.83 -8.38 -17.39
C ASP A 11 12.56 -7.46 -16.21
N LYS A 12 13.54 -6.62 -15.89
CA LYS A 12 13.49 -5.79 -14.69
C LYS A 12 12.48 -4.69 -14.75
N SER A 13 12.12 -4.23 -15.93
CA SER A 13 11.18 -3.11 -16.06
C SER A 13 9.74 -3.53 -15.87
N PHE A 14 9.45 -4.82 -15.78
CA PHE A 14 8.10 -5.31 -15.62
C PHE A 14 7.94 -6.09 -14.33
N TYR A 15 6.78 -5.92 -13.70
CA TYR A 15 6.43 -6.62 -12.48
C TYR A 15 5.14 -7.38 -12.74
N TYR A 16 5.27 -8.63 -13.13
CA TYR A 16 4.13 -9.50 -13.36
C TYR A 16 3.91 -10.39 -12.17
N GLU A 17 2.65 -10.62 -11.85
CA GLU A 17 2.29 -11.42 -10.68
C GLU A 17 2.91 -12.81 -10.75
N GLU A 18 2.87 -13.43 -11.90
CA GLU A 18 3.40 -14.78 -12.10
C GLU A 18 4.91 -14.86 -11.96
N ASP A 19 5.59 -13.73 -12.00
CA ASP A 19 7.04 -13.69 -11.85
C ASP A 19 7.47 -13.37 -10.41
N PHE A 20 6.53 -13.16 -9.53
CA PHE A 20 6.83 -12.81 -8.15
C PHE A 20 7.18 -14.06 -7.34
N CYS A 21 8.22 -13.94 -6.53
CA CYS A 21 8.67 -15.02 -5.68
C CYS A 21 7.96 -14.96 -4.33
N VAL A 22 7.05 -15.88 -4.08
CA VAL A 22 6.28 -15.91 -2.84
C VAL A 22 6.96 -16.86 -1.83
N GLY A 23 7.18 -16.36 -0.62
CA GLY A 23 7.79 -17.11 0.46
C GLY A 23 7.20 -16.71 1.80
N GLU A 24 7.76 -17.24 2.89
CA GLU A 24 7.24 -16.97 4.22
C GLU A 24 7.23 -15.49 4.58
N ASN A 25 8.24 -14.77 4.10
CA ASN A 25 8.41 -13.36 4.46
C ASN A 25 7.40 -12.41 3.81
N ASN A 26 6.70 -12.86 2.77
CA ASN A 26 5.75 -12.00 2.05
C ASN A 26 4.40 -12.68 1.78
N TYR A 27 4.21 -13.89 2.27
CA TYR A 27 3.02 -14.67 1.95
C TYR A 27 1.72 -13.96 2.36
N GLU A 28 1.68 -13.41 3.56
CA GLU A 28 0.47 -12.75 4.07
C GLU A 28 0.09 -11.57 3.19
N ALA A 29 1.07 -10.74 2.83
CA ALA A 29 0.82 -9.60 1.97
C ALA A 29 0.33 -10.03 0.59
N TYR A 30 1.00 -11.00 0.01
CA TYR A 30 0.63 -11.50 -1.32
C TYR A 30 -0.78 -12.08 -1.30
N LYS A 31 -1.12 -12.84 -0.27
CA LYS A 31 -2.44 -13.44 -0.13
C LYS A 31 -3.54 -12.38 -0.10
N LEU A 32 -3.32 -11.30 0.67
CA LEU A 32 -4.30 -10.23 0.73
C LEU A 32 -4.49 -9.56 -0.63
N ILE A 33 -3.41 -9.36 -1.36
CA ILE A 33 -3.49 -8.77 -2.70
C ILE A 33 -4.29 -9.67 -3.62
N LYS A 34 -4.07 -10.98 -3.55
CA LYS A 34 -4.81 -11.94 -4.37
C LYS A 34 -6.30 -11.93 -4.05
N GLU A 35 -6.66 -11.73 -2.81
CA GLU A 35 -8.05 -11.73 -2.38
C GLU A 35 -8.83 -10.48 -2.76
N TRP A 36 -8.12 -9.37 -3.00
CA TRP A 36 -8.80 -8.13 -3.39
C TRP A 36 -9.63 -8.38 -4.66
N PRO A 37 -10.86 -7.86 -4.78
CA PRO A 37 -11.52 -6.88 -3.91
C PRO A 37 -12.39 -7.49 -2.81
N ASN A 38 -12.25 -8.75 -2.51
CA ASN A 38 -13.06 -9.43 -1.51
C ASN A 38 -12.52 -9.19 -0.09
N TRP A 39 -12.28 -7.94 0.24
CA TRP A 39 -11.84 -7.52 1.56
C TRP A 39 -13.03 -7.12 2.42
N SER A 40 -13.05 -7.57 3.67
CA SER A 40 -14.03 -7.14 4.66
C SER A 40 -13.59 -5.90 5.43
N PHE A 41 -12.45 -5.32 5.09
CA PHE A 41 -11.85 -4.17 5.75
C PHE A 41 -11.58 -3.07 4.72
N LYS A 42 -11.28 -1.87 5.21
CA LYS A 42 -11.13 -0.69 4.34
C LYS A 42 -9.85 -0.71 3.53
N GLY A 43 -8.81 -1.32 4.03
CA GLY A 43 -7.55 -1.32 3.33
C GLY A 43 -6.45 -1.97 4.13
N ILE A 44 -5.24 -1.93 3.57
CA ILE A 44 -4.08 -2.54 4.20
C ILE A 44 -2.92 -1.54 4.25
N ASN A 45 -2.04 -1.76 5.21
CA ASN A 45 -0.76 -1.09 5.29
C ASN A 45 0.33 -2.15 5.36
N ILE A 46 1.16 -2.21 4.33
CA ILE A 46 2.26 -3.17 4.27
C ILE A 46 3.52 -2.46 4.75
N TYR A 47 4.16 -2.98 5.78
CA TYR A 47 5.37 -2.38 6.29
C TYR A 47 6.53 -3.37 6.27
N GLY A 48 7.71 -2.83 6.12
CA GLY A 48 8.93 -3.60 6.08
C GLY A 48 10.11 -2.72 5.67
N PRO A 49 11.33 -3.22 5.84
CA PRO A 49 12.50 -2.43 5.50
C PRO A 49 12.60 -2.18 4.02
N LYS A 50 13.44 -1.23 3.65
CA LYS A 50 13.74 -0.98 2.24
C LYS A 50 14.25 -2.27 1.59
N LYS A 51 13.92 -2.45 0.32
CA LYS A 51 14.33 -3.62 -0.46
C LYS A 51 13.72 -4.93 0.05
N SER A 52 12.61 -4.85 0.77
CA SER A 52 11.91 -6.06 1.24
C SER A 52 10.93 -6.62 0.22
N GLY A 53 10.73 -5.93 -0.91
CA GLY A 53 9.78 -6.37 -1.93
C GLY A 53 8.46 -5.60 -1.92
N LYS A 54 8.32 -4.58 -1.07
CA LYS A 54 7.07 -3.81 -0.99
C LYS A 54 6.69 -3.19 -2.33
N SER A 55 7.66 -2.60 -3.02
CA SER A 55 7.38 -1.94 -4.30
C SER A 55 6.92 -2.92 -5.37
N TYR A 56 7.45 -4.12 -5.34
CA TYR A 56 7.01 -5.16 -6.27
C TYR A 56 5.55 -5.51 -6.02
N LEU A 57 5.20 -5.76 -4.77
CA LEU A 57 3.81 -6.06 -4.40
C LEU A 57 2.88 -4.90 -4.74
N THR A 58 3.33 -3.68 -4.51
CA THR A 58 2.56 -2.49 -4.84
C THR A 58 2.27 -2.43 -6.34
N LYS A 59 3.25 -2.76 -7.16
CA LYS A 59 3.07 -2.77 -8.62
C LYS A 59 2.06 -3.84 -9.04
N ILE A 60 2.14 -5.02 -8.44
CA ILE A 60 1.17 -6.09 -8.71
C ILE A 60 -0.24 -5.60 -8.37
N PHE A 61 -0.39 -4.98 -7.21
CA PHE A 61 -1.70 -4.49 -6.78
C PHE A 61 -2.19 -3.35 -7.69
N SER A 62 -1.31 -2.44 -8.03
CA SER A 62 -1.64 -1.32 -8.92
C SER A 62 -2.18 -1.80 -10.26
N ASP A 63 -1.53 -2.80 -10.83
CA ASP A 63 -1.97 -3.37 -12.11
C ASP A 63 -3.34 -4.04 -11.96
N LYS A 64 -3.54 -4.76 -10.87
CA LYS A 64 -4.80 -5.45 -10.61
C LYS A 64 -5.95 -4.45 -10.38
N ALA A 65 -5.69 -3.41 -9.60
CA ALA A 65 -6.69 -2.42 -9.23
C ALA A 65 -6.86 -1.33 -10.28
N LYS A 66 -5.98 -1.28 -11.28
CA LYS A 66 -5.99 -0.25 -12.33
C LYS A 66 -5.97 1.14 -11.72
N SER A 67 -5.07 1.33 -10.77
CA SER A 67 -4.92 2.60 -10.05
C SER A 67 -3.45 2.97 -9.99
N LYS A 68 -3.16 4.27 -10.02
CA LYS A 68 -1.80 4.76 -10.01
C LYS A 68 -1.18 4.68 -8.62
N ILE A 69 0.12 4.48 -8.59
CA ILE A 69 0.91 4.51 -7.36
C ILE A 69 1.39 5.94 -7.13
N PHE A 70 1.18 6.45 -5.93
CA PHE A 70 1.68 7.76 -5.54
C PHE A 70 2.74 7.61 -4.46
N ASP A 71 3.80 8.39 -4.57
CA ASP A 71 4.85 8.45 -3.56
C ASP A 71 4.52 9.61 -2.62
N SER A 72 4.49 9.35 -1.32
CA SER A 72 4.13 10.38 -0.34
C SER A 72 4.99 11.64 -0.45
N LYS A 73 6.24 11.50 -0.89
CA LYS A 73 7.14 12.65 -1.04
C LYS A 73 6.74 13.56 -2.18
N ASN A 74 5.96 13.07 -3.13
CA ASN A 74 5.60 13.82 -4.34
C ASN A 74 4.13 14.22 -4.37
N ILE A 75 3.38 13.93 -3.32
CA ILE A 75 1.97 14.28 -3.25
C ILE A 75 1.84 15.73 -2.78
N ASN A 76 1.05 16.50 -3.52
CA ASN A 76 0.73 17.87 -3.16
C ASN A 76 -0.62 18.22 -3.77
N LYS A 77 -1.04 19.48 -3.57
CA LYS A 77 -2.36 19.93 -4.02
C LYS A 77 -2.52 19.88 -5.54
N ASN A 78 -1.41 19.92 -6.29
CA ASN A 78 -1.47 19.94 -7.75
C ASN A 78 -1.91 18.58 -8.32
N ASN A 79 -1.69 17.48 -7.59
CA ASN A 79 -2.11 16.17 -8.06
C ASN A 79 -3.31 15.60 -7.28
N LEU A 80 -3.98 16.44 -6.50
CA LEU A 80 -5.11 16.00 -5.69
C LEU A 80 -6.24 15.42 -6.55
N ASP A 81 -6.61 16.12 -7.63
CA ASP A 81 -7.71 15.64 -8.49
C ASP A 81 -7.40 14.29 -9.09
N LEU A 82 -6.15 14.11 -9.51
CA LEU A 82 -5.74 12.82 -10.05
C LEU A 82 -5.81 11.72 -8.99
N ILE A 83 -5.37 12.01 -7.78
CA ILE A 83 -5.43 11.05 -6.67
C ILE A 83 -6.87 10.65 -6.40
N LEU A 84 -7.76 11.63 -6.26
CA LEU A 84 -9.15 11.37 -5.91
C LEU A 84 -9.92 10.66 -7.02
N SER A 85 -9.42 10.68 -8.25
CA SER A 85 -10.06 10.01 -9.37
C SER A 85 -9.77 8.51 -9.43
N GLN A 86 -8.83 8.02 -8.63
CA GLN A 86 -8.43 6.62 -8.68
C GLN A 86 -9.49 5.70 -8.07
N ASN A 87 -9.50 4.43 -8.53
CA ASN A 87 -10.40 3.42 -7.98
C ASN A 87 -10.01 3.01 -6.58
N VAL A 88 -8.70 2.94 -6.34
CA VAL A 88 -8.12 2.59 -5.04
C VAL A 88 -7.03 3.61 -4.74
N LEU A 89 -6.88 3.96 -3.47
CA LEU A 89 -5.79 4.83 -3.05
C LEU A 89 -4.55 3.99 -2.80
N ILE A 90 -3.49 4.26 -3.54
CA ILE A 90 -2.21 3.57 -3.37
C ILE A 90 -1.13 4.61 -3.11
N ILE A 91 -0.59 4.61 -1.89
CA ILE A 91 0.48 5.54 -1.51
C ILE A 91 1.63 4.75 -0.91
N GLU A 92 2.83 4.97 -1.44
CA GLU A 92 4.05 4.36 -0.90
C GLU A 92 4.76 5.30 0.05
N ASP A 93 5.42 4.70 1.04
CA ASP A 93 6.32 5.38 1.98
C ASP A 93 5.59 6.47 2.77
N ILE A 94 4.50 6.12 3.40
CA ILE A 94 3.72 7.09 4.17
C ILE A 94 4.50 7.70 5.34
N ASP A 95 5.61 7.06 5.76
CA ASP A 95 6.51 7.61 6.78
C ASP A 95 6.99 9.02 6.45
N PHE A 96 7.08 9.32 5.15
CA PHE A 96 7.62 10.59 4.68
C PHE A 96 6.53 11.63 4.37
N PHE A 97 5.30 11.34 4.73
CA PHE A 97 4.19 12.28 4.51
C PHE A 97 4.29 13.39 5.55
N SER A 98 4.53 14.62 5.09
CA SER A 98 4.73 15.75 6.01
C SER A 98 3.44 16.49 6.35
N ASP A 99 2.51 16.60 5.41
CA ASP A 99 1.27 17.32 5.62
C ASP A 99 0.19 16.35 6.08
N GLU A 100 0.06 16.23 7.41
CA GLU A 100 -0.87 15.27 8.00
C GLU A 100 -2.33 15.60 7.71
N VAL A 101 -2.67 16.88 7.68
CA VAL A 101 -4.04 17.31 7.38
C VAL A 101 -4.41 16.89 5.97
N PHE A 102 -3.50 17.09 5.03
CA PHE A 102 -3.72 16.73 3.64
C PHE A 102 -3.87 15.21 3.49
N PHE A 103 -3.01 14.46 4.15
CA PHE A 103 -3.08 12.99 4.14
C PHE A 103 -4.43 12.51 4.69
N GLN A 104 -4.83 13.07 5.83
CA GLN A 104 -6.10 12.71 6.45
C GLN A 104 -7.28 13.04 5.54
N THR A 105 -7.23 14.17 4.86
CA THR A 105 -8.26 14.59 3.91
C THR A 105 -8.41 13.57 2.79
N ILE A 106 -7.29 13.10 2.23
CA ILE A 106 -7.31 12.10 1.18
C ILE A 106 -7.91 10.78 1.69
N LEU A 107 -7.46 10.32 2.87
CA LEU A 107 -7.98 9.08 3.44
C LEU A 107 -9.49 9.16 3.66
N ASN A 108 -9.94 10.27 4.24
CA ASN A 108 -11.37 10.45 4.52
C ASN A 108 -12.20 10.45 3.25
N ASP A 109 -11.69 11.01 2.17
CA ASP A 109 -12.40 11.00 0.89
C ASP A 109 -12.62 9.57 0.38
N PHE A 110 -11.56 8.76 0.38
CA PHE A 110 -11.68 7.38 -0.08
C PHE A 110 -12.59 6.55 0.82
N ILE A 111 -12.48 6.75 2.14
CA ILE A 111 -13.34 6.04 3.09
C ILE A 111 -14.81 6.41 2.86
N SER A 112 -15.10 7.70 2.68
CA SER A 112 -16.48 8.16 2.49
C SER A 112 -17.09 7.64 1.20
N LYS A 113 -16.29 7.34 0.21
CA LYS A 113 -16.73 6.80 -1.07
C LYS A 113 -16.71 5.29 -1.12
N ASN A 114 -16.41 4.64 -0.01
CA ASN A 114 -16.27 3.18 0.09
C ASN A 114 -15.25 2.61 -0.88
N LYS A 115 -14.17 3.35 -1.10
CA LYS A 115 -13.04 2.89 -1.91
C LYS A 115 -11.97 2.32 -1.00
N PHE A 116 -11.22 1.36 -1.53
CA PHE A 116 -10.17 0.70 -0.75
C PHE A 116 -8.89 1.53 -0.71
N ILE A 117 -8.06 1.23 0.29
CA ILE A 117 -6.81 1.94 0.57
C ILE A 117 -5.69 0.92 0.67
N TYR A 118 -4.57 1.24 0.01
CA TYR A 118 -3.36 0.42 0.04
C TYR A 118 -2.18 1.35 0.33
N LEU A 119 -1.52 1.13 1.45
CA LEU A 119 -0.40 1.96 1.88
C LEU A 119 0.82 1.10 2.15
N THR A 120 2.01 1.70 1.98
CA THR A 120 3.24 1.06 2.44
C THR A 120 4.00 1.99 3.36
N SER A 121 4.77 1.40 4.27
CA SER A 121 5.62 2.15 5.18
C SER A 121 6.86 1.34 5.50
N ASN A 122 7.91 2.02 5.96
CA ASN A 122 9.12 1.35 6.42
C ASN A 122 9.03 1.04 7.91
N LYS A 123 8.12 1.70 8.61
CA LYS A 123 7.86 1.51 10.04
C LYS A 123 6.42 1.08 10.25
N LEU A 124 6.17 0.40 11.34
CA LEU A 124 4.83 0.13 11.82
C LEU A 124 4.11 1.47 12.00
N SER A 125 2.82 1.52 11.67
CA SER A 125 2.08 2.79 11.74
C SER A 125 2.13 3.43 13.12
N GLY A 126 2.12 2.63 14.18
CA GLY A 126 2.24 3.15 15.54
C GLY A 126 3.60 3.72 15.88
N SER A 127 4.63 3.42 15.06
CA SER A 127 5.99 3.96 15.26
C SER A 127 6.25 5.18 14.39
N ILE A 128 5.32 5.57 13.55
CA ILE A 128 5.44 6.79 12.75
C ILE A 128 4.98 7.94 13.62
N SER A 129 5.72 9.04 13.57
CA SER A 129 5.51 10.18 14.48
C SER A 129 4.38 11.11 14.00
N PHE A 130 3.24 10.56 13.64
CA PHE A 130 2.08 11.39 13.30
C PHE A 130 1.46 11.96 14.58
N LYS A 131 0.93 13.17 14.48
CA LYS A 131 0.39 13.90 15.62
C LYS A 131 -1.13 14.00 15.61
N LEU A 132 -1.76 13.97 14.44
CA LEU A 132 -3.21 14.07 14.36
C LEU A 132 -3.84 12.76 14.81
N LYS A 133 -4.67 12.84 15.84
CA LYS A 133 -5.30 11.66 16.42
C LYS A 133 -6.22 10.97 15.42
N ASP A 134 -6.97 11.73 14.62
CA ASP A 134 -7.87 11.15 13.63
C ASP A 134 -7.09 10.42 12.54
N LEU A 135 -5.95 10.96 12.10
CA LEU A 135 -5.10 10.30 11.14
C LEU A 135 -4.59 8.96 11.68
N ILE A 136 -4.07 8.99 12.92
CA ILE A 136 -3.58 7.78 13.57
C ILE A 136 -4.70 6.73 13.68
N SER A 137 -5.88 7.17 14.06
CA SER A 137 -7.04 6.28 14.19
C SER A 137 -7.41 5.65 12.83
N ARG A 138 -7.40 6.43 11.76
CA ARG A 138 -7.68 5.90 10.42
C ARG A 138 -6.64 4.87 10.01
N LEU A 139 -5.38 5.15 10.24
CA LEU A 139 -4.30 4.21 9.89
C LEU A 139 -4.42 2.92 10.69
N ASN A 140 -4.76 3.02 11.98
CA ASN A 140 -4.91 1.85 12.83
C ASN A 140 -6.12 1.00 12.48
N SER A 141 -7.07 1.53 11.73
CA SER A 141 -8.23 0.76 11.27
C SER A 141 -7.91 -0.13 10.07
N LEU A 142 -6.76 0.06 9.45
CA LEU A 142 -6.33 -0.76 8.32
C LEU A 142 -5.68 -2.04 8.82
N VAL A 143 -5.75 -3.09 8.01
CA VAL A 143 -5.04 -4.32 8.32
C VAL A 143 -3.54 -4.10 8.08
N THR A 144 -2.73 -4.40 9.06
CA THR A 144 -1.29 -4.21 8.98
C THR A 144 -0.60 -5.53 8.67
N VAL A 145 0.28 -5.51 7.69
CA VAL A 145 0.99 -6.71 7.24
C VAL A 145 2.48 -6.40 7.16
N ALA A 146 3.28 -7.29 7.71
CA ALA A 146 4.73 -7.13 7.69
C ALA A 146 5.36 -7.93 6.55
N ILE A 147 6.40 -7.35 5.95
CA ILE A 147 7.30 -8.07 5.07
C ILE A 147 8.68 -8.02 5.71
N THR A 148 9.33 -9.15 5.81
CA THR A 148 10.68 -9.25 6.40
C THR A 148 11.74 -9.70 5.35
#